data_5e67468a72f0dc95124c0b35df3f026e
#
_entry.id   5e67468a72f0dc95124c0b35df3f026e
#
_cell.length_a   1.000
_cell.length_b   1.000
_cell.length_c   1.000
_cell.angle_alpha   90.00
_cell.angle_beta   90.00
_cell.angle_gamma   90.00
#
_symmetry.space_group_name_H-M   'P 1'
#
loop_
_entity.id
_entity.type
_entity.pdbx_description
1 polymer ?
#
loop_
_entity_poly.entity_id
_entity_poly.type
_entity_poly.pdbx_seq_one_letter_code
_entity_poly.pdbx_strand_id
1 'polypeptide(L)'
;MFDPAPIQAAIREFGFDGWLLYDFRSSNVLARRVLQLPESAHTSRRFAYFIPAEGTPRRLVHRIESGVLDHLPGEKTVYLRWQEFEAGLRTLVGTAQHIAMEYAPRRVPAQL
;
A
#
# COMPACT_ATOMS: atom_id res chain seq x y z
N MET A 1 -6.51 11.76 -11.83
CA MET A 1 -6.04 10.39 -11.92
C MET A 1 -4.77 10.19 -11.13
N PHE A 2 -4.65 9.07 -10.45
CA PHE A 2 -3.46 8.77 -9.66
C PHE A 2 -2.25 8.58 -10.58
N ASP A 3 -1.16 9.27 -10.27
CA ASP A 3 0.08 9.17 -11.05
C ASP A 3 1.22 8.86 -10.10
N PRO A 4 1.83 7.67 -10.19
CA PRO A 4 2.91 7.32 -9.28
C PRO A 4 4.24 8.01 -9.59
N ALA A 5 4.42 8.59 -10.76
CA ALA A 5 5.72 9.12 -11.17
C ALA A 5 6.28 10.18 -10.22
N PRO A 6 5.51 11.21 -9.80
CA PRO A 6 6.06 12.19 -8.86
C PRO A 6 6.40 11.55 -7.51
N ILE A 7 5.61 10.58 -7.09
CA ILE A 7 5.86 9.87 -5.83
C ILE A 7 7.16 9.07 -5.95
N GLN A 8 7.34 8.40 -7.08
CA GLN A 8 8.56 7.62 -7.29
C GLN A 8 9.80 8.50 -7.31
N ALA A 9 9.68 9.69 -7.91
CA ALA A 9 10.80 10.63 -7.91
C ALA A 9 11.15 11.05 -6.48
N ALA A 10 10.16 11.32 -5.64
CA ALA A 10 10.41 11.68 -4.26
C ALA A 10 11.01 10.51 -3.48
N ILE A 11 10.56 9.30 -3.74
CA ILE A 11 11.11 8.11 -3.09
C ILE A 11 12.61 7.99 -3.37
N ARG A 12 12.98 8.18 -4.63
CA ARG A 12 14.40 8.12 -5.01
C ARG A 12 15.20 9.25 -4.36
N GLU A 13 14.60 10.44 -4.32
CA GLU A 13 15.29 11.59 -3.75
C GLU A 13 15.60 11.39 -2.27
N PHE A 14 14.69 10.76 -1.54
CA PHE A 14 14.89 10.50 -0.13
C PHE A 14 15.67 9.24 0.16
N GLY A 15 16.10 8.51 -0.87
CA GLY A 15 16.95 7.34 -0.69
C GLY A 15 16.22 6.07 -0.30
N PHE A 16 14.91 6.02 -0.51
CA PHE A 16 14.15 4.81 -0.24
C PHE A 16 14.01 3.96 -1.50
N ASP A 17 13.79 2.67 -1.30
CA ASP A 17 13.55 1.73 -2.39
C ASP A 17 12.07 1.66 -2.75
N GLY A 18 11.21 2.07 -1.86
CA GLY A 18 9.79 2.07 -2.11
C GLY A 18 8.99 2.59 -0.93
N TRP A 19 7.71 2.76 -1.14
CA TRP A 19 6.77 3.24 -0.12
C TRP A 19 5.63 2.24 -0.03
N LEU A 20 5.42 1.67 1.17
CA LEU A 20 4.36 0.71 1.42
C LEU A 20 3.21 1.41 2.13
N LEU A 21 2.07 1.45 1.47
CA LEU A 21 0.85 2.04 1.99
C LEU A 21 -0.07 0.89 2.40
N TYR A 22 -0.46 0.89 3.67
CA TYR A 22 -1.17 -0.23 4.27
C TYR A 22 -2.38 0.30 5.04
N ASP A 23 -3.51 -0.36 4.91
CA ASP A 23 -4.72 0.04 5.61
C ASP A 23 -5.43 -1.18 6.17
N PHE A 24 -6.04 -1.00 7.35
CA PHE A 24 -6.87 -1.99 7.99
C PHE A 24 -8.08 -1.29 8.58
N ARG A 25 -9.26 -1.68 8.11
CA ARG A 25 -10.52 -1.13 8.59
C ARG A 25 -10.61 0.38 8.45
N SER A 26 -10.11 0.89 7.33
CA SER A 26 -10.18 2.33 7.02
C SER A 26 -9.47 3.21 8.06
N SER A 27 -8.46 2.67 8.75
CA SER A 27 -7.81 3.40 9.82
C SER A 27 -6.66 4.29 9.37
N ASN A 28 -6.12 4.07 8.18
CA ASN A 28 -4.99 4.85 7.70
C ASN A 28 -5.46 5.96 6.77
N VAL A 29 -5.76 7.11 7.37
CA VAL A 29 -6.32 8.23 6.63
C VAL A 29 -5.38 8.74 5.56
N LEU A 30 -4.09 8.82 5.87
CA LEU A 30 -3.12 9.32 4.90
C LEU A 30 -3.01 8.41 3.69
N ALA A 31 -2.90 7.11 3.92
CA ALA A 31 -2.83 6.17 2.80
C ALA A 31 -4.07 6.27 1.92
N ARG A 32 -5.23 6.38 2.54
CA ARG A 32 -6.47 6.47 1.78
C ARG A 32 -6.52 7.74 0.93
N ARG A 33 -6.01 8.84 1.44
CA ARG A 33 -5.95 10.09 0.67
C ARG A 33 -4.96 10.00 -0.48
N VAL A 34 -3.77 9.48 -0.21
CA VAL A 34 -2.76 9.33 -1.25
C VAL A 34 -3.28 8.44 -2.38
N LEU A 35 -3.97 7.36 -2.00
CA LEU A 35 -4.50 6.42 -2.99
C LEU A 35 -5.84 6.85 -3.57
N GLN A 36 -6.31 8.04 -3.21
CA GLN A 36 -7.52 8.64 -3.79
C GLN A 36 -8.77 7.79 -3.56
N LEU A 37 -8.88 7.21 -2.37
CA LEU A 37 -10.09 6.48 -2.01
C LEU A 37 -11.11 7.46 -1.46
N PRO A 38 -12.35 7.41 -1.94
CA PRO A 38 -13.39 8.31 -1.41
C PRO A 38 -13.73 7.94 0.02
N GLU A 39 -14.19 8.94 0.78
CA GLU A 39 -14.55 8.70 2.17
C GLU A 39 -15.66 7.67 2.31
N SER A 40 -16.50 7.56 1.30
CA SER A 40 -17.57 6.57 1.32
C SER A 40 -17.10 5.16 1.06
N ALA A 41 -15.85 4.98 0.63
CA ALA A 41 -15.33 3.65 0.34
C ALA A 41 -14.79 3.03 1.62
N HIS A 42 -15.65 2.35 2.35
CA HIS A 42 -15.25 1.68 3.58
C HIS A 42 -14.69 0.30 3.27
N THR A 43 -13.60 -0.05 3.92
CA THR A 43 -12.99 -1.35 3.75
C THR A 43 -12.84 -2.00 5.13
N SER A 44 -13.17 -3.28 5.21
CA SER A 44 -13.05 -4.03 6.46
C SER A 44 -11.84 -4.95 6.46
N ARG A 45 -11.25 -5.20 5.30
CA ARG A 45 -10.10 -6.09 5.18
C ARG A 45 -8.84 -5.30 4.92
N ARG A 46 -7.70 -5.90 5.24
CA ARG A 46 -6.41 -5.25 4.99
C ARG A 46 -6.13 -5.17 3.50
N PHE A 47 -5.54 -4.08 3.09
CA PHE A 47 -4.96 -3.99 1.76
C PHE A 47 -3.60 -3.31 1.87
N ALA A 48 -2.79 -3.50 0.84
CA ALA A 48 -1.49 -2.86 0.77
C ALA A 48 -1.23 -2.43 -0.67
N TYR A 49 -0.54 -1.33 -0.82
CA TYR A 49 -0.12 -0.83 -2.11
C TYR A 49 1.35 -0.45 -1.98
N PHE A 50 2.17 -1.01 -2.84
CA PHE A 50 3.60 -0.75 -2.80
C PHE A 50 3.99 0.04 -4.03
N ILE A 51 4.60 1.20 -3.80
CA ILE A 51 5.11 2.05 -4.87
C ILE A 51 6.62 1.93 -4.85
N PRO A 52 7.22 1.16 -5.77
CA PRO A 52 8.68 1.04 -5.79
C PRO A 52 9.29 2.32 -6.31
N ALA A 53 10.58 2.54 -5.99
CA ALA A 53 11.30 3.70 -6.49
C ALA A 53 11.32 3.70 -8.01
N GLU A 54 11.40 2.53 -8.61
CA GLU A 54 11.35 2.37 -10.06
C GLU A 54 10.54 1.15 -10.38
N GLY A 55 9.81 1.21 -11.47
CA GLY A 55 9.04 0.07 -11.94
C GLY A 55 7.57 0.23 -11.65
N THR A 56 6.86 -0.88 -11.74
CA THR A 56 5.41 -0.90 -11.65
C THR A 56 4.96 -1.09 -10.22
N PRO A 57 4.03 -0.26 -9.74
CA PRO A 57 3.42 -0.48 -8.41
C PRO A 57 2.71 -1.82 -8.33
N ARG A 58 2.45 -2.28 -7.11
CA ARG A 58 1.79 -3.57 -6.87
C ARG A 58 0.72 -3.41 -5.80
N ARG A 59 -0.39 -4.12 -5.99
CA ARG A 59 -1.54 -4.09 -5.08
C ARG A 59 -1.73 -5.45 -4.45
N LEU A 60 -2.13 -5.43 -3.18
CA LEU A 60 -2.48 -6.66 -2.46
C LEU A 60 -3.83 -6.42 -1.79
N VAL A 61 -4.85 -7.16 -2.21
CA VAL A 61 -6.22 -6.92 -1.76
C VAL A 61 -6.88 -8.22 -1.35
N HIS A 62 -7.82 -8.13 -0.42
CA HIS A 62 -8.60 -9.28 0.00
C HIS A 62 -9.60 -9.66 -1.06
N ARG A 63 -9.86 -10.95 -1.18
CA ARG A 63 -10.76 -11.47 -2.20
C ARG A 63 -12.14 -10.83 -2.17
N ILE A 64 -12.69 -10.61 -0.98
CA ILE A 64 -14.02 -10.03 -0.84
C ILE A 64 -14.07 -8.58 -1.26
N GLU A 65 -12.95 -7.86 -1.11
CA GLU A 65 -12.86 -6.45 -1.46
C GLU A 65 -11.84 -6.24 -2.60
N SER A 66 -11.79 -7.16 -3.53
CA SER A 66 -10.72 -7.18 -4.53
C SER A 66 -10.73 -5.98 -5.48
N GLY A 67 -11.83 -5.25 -5.54
CA GLY A 67 -11.91 -4.08 -6.41
C GLY A 67 -11.50 -2.78 -5.76
N VAL A 68 -11.10 -2.79 -4.49
CA VAL A 68 -10.92 -1.54 -3.74
C VAL A 68 -9.83 -0.64 -4.34
N LEU A 69 -8.80 -1.22 -4.94
CA LEU A 69 -7.70 -0.45 -5.52
C LEU A 69 -7.66 -0.55 -7.05
N ASP A 70 -8.76 -0.91 -7.68
CA ASP A 70 -8.75 -1.14 -9.13
C ASP A 70 -8.52 0.13 -9.94
N HIS A 71 -8.71 1.31 -9.35
CA HIS A 71 -8.42 2.57 -10.04
C HIS A 71 -6.93 2.90 -10.07
N LEU A 72 -6.09 2.10 -9.43
CA LEU A 72 -4.67 2.37 -9.33
C LEU A 72 -3.90 1.52 -10.33
N PRO A 73 -2.77 2.03 -10.84
CA PRO A 73 -1.94 1.22 -11.73
C PRO A 73 -1.21 0.13 -10.97
N GLY A 74 -0.80 -0.92 -11.70
CA GLY A 74 0.07 -1.92 -11.14
C GLY A 74 -0.53 -3.30 -11.13
N GLU A 75 0.29 -4.24 -10.75
CA GLU A 75 -0.11 -5.64 -10.65
C GLU A 75 -0.98 -5.86 -9.43
N LYS A 76 -1.89 -6.82 -9.54
CA LYS A 76 -2.86 -7.10 -8.49
C LYS A 76 -2.65 -8.51 -7.97
N THR A 77 -2.53 -8.64 -6.66
CA THR A 77 -2.50 -9.94 -5.99
C THR A 77 -3.68 -9.99 -5.03
N VAL A 78 -4.41 -11.09 -5.06
CA VAL A 78 -5.58 -11.29 -4.22
C VAL A 78 -5.25 -12.34 -3.17
N TYR A 79 -5.60 -12.06 -1.92
CA TYR A 79 -5.41 -13.02 -0.83
C TYR A 79 -6.75 -13.33 -0.17
N LEU A 80 -6.82 -14.46 0.53
CA LEU A 80 -8.00 -14.84 1.28
C LEU A 80 -7.67 -15.03 2.75
N ARG A 81 -6.57 -15.72 3.05
CA ARG A 81 -6.20 -16.06 4.41
C ARG A 81 -5.05 -15.20 4.88
N TRP A 82 -4.93 -15.09 6.19
CA TRP A 82 -3.89 -14.27 6.81
C TRP A 82 -2.48 -14.67 6.34
N GLN A 83 -2.24 -15.98 6.23
CA GLN A 83 -0.93 -16.45 5.80
C GLN A 83 -0.62 -16.00 4.37
N GLU A 84 -1.65 -15.94 3.54
CA GLU A 84 -1.49 -15.45 2.16
C GLU A 84 -1.19 -13.97 2.13
N PHE A 85 -1.76 -13.21 3.08
CA PHE A 85 -1.48 -11.78 3.16
C PHE A 85 0.00 -11.56 3.52
N GLU A 86 0.51 -12.30 4.50
CA GLU A 86 1.92 -12.16 4.86
C GLU A 86 2.83 -12.53 3.71
N ALA A 87 2.55 -13.63 3.03
CA ALA A 87 3.34 -14.03 1.87
C ALA A 87 3.25 -12.98 0.76
N GLY A 88 2.05 -12.43 0.56
CA GLY A 88 1.82 -11.40 -0.42
C GLY A 88 2.60 -10.13 -0.13
N LEU A 89 2.70 -9.74 1.14
CA LEU A 89 3.49 -8.57 1.52
C LEU A 89 4.96 -8.77 1.16
N ARG A 90 5.51 -9.95 1.42
CA ARG A 90 6.90 -10.23 1.07
C ARG A 90 7.11 -10.13 -0.43
N THR A 91 6.18 -10.68 -1.21
CA THR A 91 6.26 -10.58 -2.67
C THR A 91 6.12 -9.14 -3.11
N LEU A 92 5.22 -8.40 -2.45
CA LEU A 92 4.94 -7.01 -2.82
C LEU A 92 6.20 -6.15 -2.73
N VAL A 93 6.92 -6.26 -1.61
CA VAL A 93 8.12 -5.45 -1.42
C VAL A 93 9.34 -6.04 -2.12
N GLY A 94 9.31 -7.34 -2.43
CA GLY A 94 10.38 -7.98 -3.20
C GLY A 94 11.72 -7.88 -2.50
N THR A 95 12.71 -7.36 -3.21
CA THR A 95 14.07 -7.23 -2.68
C THR A 95 14.36 -5.85 -2.09
N ALA A 96 13.34 -5.00 -1.97
CA ALA A 96 13.53 -3.66 -1.40
C ALA A 96 14.04 -3.77 0.03
N GLN A 97 15.00 -2.91 0.39
CA GLN A 97 15.62 -2.94 1.70
C GLN A 97 15.28 -1.72 2.54
N HIS A 98 15.13 -0.56 1.92
CA HIS A 98 14.80 0.68 2.62
C HIS A 98 13.41 1.12 2.19
N ILE A 99 12.42 0.84 3.02
CA ILE A 99 11.02 1.05 2.68
C ILE A 99 10.41 2.04 3.64
N ALA A 100 9.78 3.09 3.10
CA ALA A 100 8.96 3.97 3.90
C ALA A 100 7.62 3.32 4.13
N MET A 101 7.07 3.47 5.33
CA MET A 101 5.78 2.92 5.69
C MET A 101 4.96 3.94 6.44
N GLU A 102 3.62 3.84 6.26
CA GLU A 102 2.69 4.64 7.01
C GLU A 102 1.96 3.76 8.00
N TYR A 103 1.85 4.24 9.22
CA TYR A 103 1.09 3.57 10.26
C TYR A 103 -0.11 4.42 10.64
N ALA A 104 -1.12 3.78 11.19
CA ALA A 104 -2.23 4.52 11.74
C ALA A 104 -1.72 5.46 12.83
N PRO A 105 -2.12 6.72 12.84
CA PRO A 105 -1.52 7.70 13.73
C PRO A 105 -1.56 7.32 15.19
N ARG A 106 -2.65 6.72 15.66
CA ARG A 106 -2.74 6.42 17.03
C ARG A 106 -1.88 5.29 17.44
N ARG A 107 -1.21 4.66 16.54
CA ARG A 107 -0.36 3.66 16.92
C ARG A 107 0.96 4.06 17.04
N VAL A 108 1.23 5.03 16.94
CA VAL A 108 2.43 5.43 17.06
C VAL A 108 3.22 5.09 17.84
N PRO A 109 3.51 4.99 18.27
CA PRO A 109 4.48 4.93 18.88
C PRO A 109 5.50 4.53 18.46
N ALA A 110 5.57 4.64 18.31
CA ALA A 110 6.24 4.38 18.16
C ALA A 110 7.24 3.83 18.31
N GLN A 111 7.29 3.53 18.53
CA GLN A 111 8.12 2.87 18.76
C GLN A 111 8.66 2.30 17.95
N LEU A 112 8.65 2.54 17.57
CA LEU A 112 9.05 1.92 16.79
C LEU A 112 10.10 1.85 16.68
#